data_c7ce93350ba4cb6b1474221a783c6066
#
_entry.id   c7ce93350ba4cb6b1474221a783c6066
#
_cell.length_a   1.000
_cell.length_b   1.000
_cell.length_c   1.000
_cell.angle_alpha   90.00
_cell.angle_beta   90.00
_cell.angle_gamma   90.00
#
_symmetry.space_group_name_H-M   'P 1'
#
loop_
_entity.id
_entity.type
_entity.pdbx_description
1 polymer ?
#
loop_
_entity_poly.entity_id
_entity_poly.type
_entity_poly.pdbx_seq_one_letter_code
_entity_poly.pdbx_strand_id
1 'polypeptide(L)'
;LCTNGLSGSEFNYVDPSNPESEKVFVNNEAPLMNECDPGHSTSATTAKLFSTATEDRSVADMGGFVDYQKTSADKNYCNVMGGFPPEKVPVATALAQEYAIMDRFFAAHPGPTWPNRMFTLSGTSAGNTETSVWYKNIPGALYPQKTIFDQVEEASLSWKNYYNDTPWELIMEKVAHSPANLQPMDSFYHDASTGNLPSFSWINPRSGINV
;
A
#
# COMPACT_ATOMS: atom_id res chain seq x y z
N LEU A 1 -3.90 19.46 15.32
CA LEU A 1 -3.58 18.03 15.22
C LEU A 1 -2.08 17.87 15.43
N CYS A 2 -1.65 17.18 16.54
CA CYS A 2 -0.26 16.81 16.75
C CYS A 2 -0.03 15.48 16.03
N THR A 3 0.32 15.52 14.75
CA THR A 3 0.72 14.37 13.97
C THR A 3 2.23 14.36 13.77
N ASN A 4 2.86 13.21 13.71
CA ASN A 4 4.28 13.06 13.36
C ASN A 4 4.46 13.20 11.83
N GLY A 5 4.16 14.38 11.30
CA GLY A 5 4.36 14.68 9.88
C GLY A 5 5.78 15.14 9.57
N LEU A 6 6.10 15.19 8.28
CA LEU A 6 7.34 15.76 7.77
C LEU A 6 7.33 17.29 7.96
N SER A 7 8.49 17.85 8.31
CA SER A 7 8.67 19.28 8.54
C SER A 7 9.09 20.07 7.30
N GLY A 8 9.56 19.34 6.26
CA GLY A 8 10.17 19.92 5.05
C GLY A 8 11.70 20.04 5.16
N SER A 9 12.28 19.72 6.30
CA SER A 9 13.73 19.72 6.49
C SER A 9 14.39 18.35 6.30
N GLU A 10 13.59 17.31 6.19
CA GLU A 10 14.05 15.95 5.95
C GLU A 10 14.60 15.83 4.53
N PHE A 11 15.68 15.08 4.37
CA PHE A 11 16.34 14.88 3.08
C PHE A 11 17.00 13.51 2.98
N ASN A 12 17.28 13.10 1.76
CA ASN A 12 18.22 12.02 1.46
C ASN A 12 19.40 12.56 0.66
N TYR A 13 20.57 11.97 0.86
CA TYR A 13 21.72 12.20 -0.04
C TYR A 13 21.53 11.42 -1.34
N VAL A 14 21.99 11.97 -2.46
CA VAL A 14 22.09 11.25 -3.73
C VAL A 14 23.11 10.11 -3.64
N ASP A 15 24.13 10.30 -2.82
CA ASP A 15 25.10 9.27 -2.43
C ASP A 15 25.25 9.32 -0.91
N PRO A 16 24.60 8.42 -0.15
CA PRO A 16 24.61 8.44 1.30
C PRO A 16 25.99 8.13 1.89
N SER A 17 26.92 7.57 1.13
CA SER A 17 28.32 7.34 1.58
C SER A 17 29.18 8.60 1.52
N ASN A 18 28.72 9.66 0.86
CA ASN A 18 29.42 10.92 0.69
C ASN A 18 28.66 12.08 1.36
N PRO A 19 29.10 12.61 2.51
CA PRO A 19 28.42 13.70 3.21
C PRO A 19 28.41 15.04 2.45
N GLU A 20 29.24 15.18 1.40
CA GLU A 20 29.26 16.34 0.50
C GLU A 20 28.35 16.14 -0.73
N SER A 21 27.65 15.01 -0.81
CA SER A 21 26.73 14.74 -1.90
C SER A 21 25.53 15.70 -1.89
N GLU A 22 24.91 15.88 -3.05
CA GLU A 22 23.66 16.61 -3.20
C GLU A 22 22.59 16.06 -2.25
N LYS A 23 21.80 16.97 -1.67
CA LYS A 23 20.64 16.66 -0.82
C LYS A 23 19.35 16.84 -1.59
N VAL A 24 18.51 15.84 -1.57
CA VAL A 24 17.14 15.89 -2.10
C VAL A 24 16.18 16.01 -0.92
N PHE A 25 15.58 17.19 -0.77
CA PHE A 25 14.65 17.47 0.32
C PHE A 25 13.24 16.97 0.01
N VAL A 26 12.48 16.67 1.05
CA VAL A 26 11.04 16.46 0.93
C VAL A 26 10.37 17.73 0.42
N ASN A 27 9.34 17.57 -0.39
CA ASN A 27 8.60 18.68 -1.00
C ASN A 27 7.14 18.29 -1.28
N ASN A 28 6.32 19.26 -1.70
CA ASN A 28 4.91 19.08 -2.03
C ASN A 28 4.64 19.10 -3.55
N GLU A 29 5.63 18.69 -4.35
CA GLU A 29 5.59 18.82 -5.81
C GLU A 29 5.35 17.50 -6.54
N ALA A 30 4.96 16.44 -5.82
CA ALA A 30 4.69 15.16 -6.46
C ALA A 30 3.68 15.29 -7.61
N PRO A 31 3.97 14.73 -8.80
CA PRO A 31 3.01 14.66 -9.88
C PRO A 31 1.88 13.68 -9.52
N LEU A 32 0.64 14.00 -9.94
CA LEU A 32 -0.51 13.10 -9.73
C LEU A 32 -0.36 11.76 -10.46
N MET A 33 0.37 11.76 -11.56
CA MET A 33 0.77 10.56 -12.29
C MET A 33 2.29 10.49 -12.31
N ASN A 34 2.83 9.41 -11.79
CA ASN A 34 4.25 9.14 -11.85
C ASN A 34 4.49 8.00 -12.85
N GLU A 35 5.39 8.19 -13.79
CA GLU A 35 5.70 7.22 -14.83
C GLU A 35 6.60 6.08 -14.32
N CYS A 36 7.25 6.28 -13.19
CA CYS A 36 8.09 5.26 -12.60
C CYS A 36 7.43 4.60 -11.37
N ASP A 37 7.68 3.31 -11.23
CA ASP A 37 7.25 2.49 -10.10
C ASP A 37 8.43 2.26 -9.17
N PRO A 38 8.52 2.96 -8.02
CA PRO A 38 9.59 2.75 -7.06
C PRO A 38 9.59 1.31 -6.57
N GLY A 39 10.74 0.64 -6.60
CA GLY A 39 10.88 -0.73 -6.13
C GLY A 39 10.25 -0.93 -4.74
N HIS A 40 9.44 -1.98 -4.58
CA HIS A 40 8.65 -2.25 -3.37
C HIS A 40 8.80 -3.69 -2.85
N SER A 41 9.75 -4.46 -3.37
CA SER A 41 10.14 -5.75 -2.81
C SER A 41 10.69 -5.59 -1.38
N THR A 42 10.80 -6.69 -0.65
CA THR A 42 11.42 -6.68 0.69
C THR A 42 12.86 -6.16 0.65
N SER A 43 13.65 -6.53 -0.37
CA SER A 43 15.01 -6.02 -0.54
C SER A 43 15.06 -4.54 -0.87
N ALA A 44 14.15 -4.06 -1.73
CA ALA A 44 14.03 -2.65 -2.07
C ALA A 44 13.65 -1.80 -0.85
N THR A 45 12.69 -2.28 -0.06
CA THR A 45 12.26 -1.62 1.17
C THR A 45 13.40 -1.56 2.19
N THR A 46 14.13 -2.67 2.37
CA THR A 46 15.32 -2.72 3.23
C THR A 46 16.37 -1.70 2.81
N ALA A 47 16.69 -1.61 1.52
CA ALA A 47 17.67 -0.66 1.00
C ALA A 47 17.27 0.81 1.21
N LYS A 48 15.97 1.11 1.20
CA LYS A 48 15.45 2.46 1.47
C LYS A 48 15.49 2.82 2.95
N LEU A 49 15.17 1.86 3.81
CA LEU A 49 15.13 2.06 5.26
C LEU A 49 16.53 2.16 5.89
N PHE A 50 17.48 1.42 5.33
CA PHE A 50 18.87 1.31 5.84
C PHE A 50 19.82 1.67 4.71
N SER A 51 20.27 2.92 4.69
CA SER A 51 21.18 3.40 3.65
C SER A 51 22.55 2.73 3.72
N THR A 52 23.36 2.94 2.68
CA THR A 52 24.75 2.47 2.64
C THR A 52 25.67 3.27 3.57
N ALA A 53 25.20 4.36 4.17
CA ALA A 53 25.97 5.19 5.08
C ALA A 53 26.27 4.52 6.44
N THR A 54 25.49 3.50 6.81
CA THR A 54 25.67 2.80 8.09
C THR A 54 25.64 1.29 7.94
N GLU A 55 26.54 0.62 8.65
CA GLU A 55 26.52 -0.84 8.81
C GLU A 55 25.56 -1.29 9.92
N ASP A 56 25.24 -0.38 10.84
CA ASP A 56 24.29 -0.65 11.92
C ASP A 56 22.85 -0.64 11.41
N ARG A 57 22.23 -1.82 11.41
CA ARG A 57 20.84 -2.03 11.03
C ARG A 57 19.88 -2.15 12.22
N SER A 58 20.32 -1.77 13.40
CA SER A 58 19.46 -1.75 14.59
C SER A 58 18.45 -0.60 14.56
N VAL A 59 18.78 0.49 13.86
CA VAL A 59 17.93 1.67 13.69
C VAL A 59 17.86 2.04 12.21
N ALA A 60 16.64 2.16 11.69
CA ALA A 60 16.43 2.62 10.32
C ALA A 60 16.78 4.12 10.20
N ASP A 61 17.72 4.46 9.35
CA ASP A 61 18.14 5.84 9.09
C ASP A 61 17.27 6.55 8.05
N MET A 62 16.44 5.79 7.33
CA MET A 62 15.56 6.29 6.26
C MET A 62 16.30 7.04 5.14
N GLY A 63 17.60 6.76 4.98
CA GLY A 63 18.51 7.51 4.10
C GLY A 63 18.61 6.99 2.68
N GLY A 64 18.01 5.84 2.35
CA GLY A 64 18.27 5.13 1.10
C GLY A 64 17.26 5.33 -0.02
N PHE A 65 16.24 6.19 0.12
CA PHE A 65 15.19 6.31 -0.89
C PHE A 65 15.71 6.84 -2.23
N VAL A 66 16.51 7.90 -2.20
CA VAL A 66 17.06 8.53 -3.41
C VAL A 66 18.14 7.66 -4.04
N ASP A 67 19.07 7.12 -3.24
CA ASP A 67 20.16 6.26 -3.73
C ASP A 67 19.60 4.98 -4.38
N TYR A 68 18.65 4.32 -3.74
CA TYR A 68 18.00 3.15 -4.32
C TYR A 68 17.37 3.47 -5.67
N GLN A 69 16.65 4.58 -5.77
CA GLN A 69 15.94 4.94 -6.98
C GLN A 69 16.88 5.37 -8.11
N LYS A 70 17.98 6.02 -7.81
CA LYS A 70 19.05 6.37 -8.75
C LYS A 70 19.62 5.13 -9.46
N THR A 71 19.73 4.00 -8.76
CA THR A 71 20.26 2.75 -9.33
C THR A 71 19.26 2.06 -10.26
N SER A 72 17.97 2.38 -10.16
CA SER A 72 16.91 1.74 -10.96
C SER A 72 16.54 2.49 -12.24
N ALA A 73 17.43 3.34 -12.76
CA ALA A 73 17.40 3.93 -14.11
C ALA A 73 16.58 5.23 -14.32
N ASP A 74 16.17 5.93 -13.27
CA ASP A 74 15.47 7.19 -13.47
C ASP A 74 16.27 8.41 -12.99
N LYS A 75 16.52 9.36 -13.90
CA LYS A 75 17.24 10.59 -13.62
C LYS A 75 16.53 11.53 -12.65
N ASN A 76 15.21 11.36 -12.48
CA ASN A 76 14.38 12.16 -11.59
C ASN A 76 14.17 11.50 -10.22
N TYR A 77 14.89 10.42 -9.92
CA TYR A 77 14.73 9.64 -8.70
C TYR A 77 13.26 9.30 -8.39
N CYS A 78 12.41 9.17 -9.44
CA CYS A 78 10.97 8.92 -9.35
C CYS A 78 10.19 9.84 -8.41
N ASN A 79 10.69 11.04 -8.12
CA ASN A 79 10.09 11.97 -7.15
C ASN A 79 9.80 11.34 -5.78
N VAL A 80 10.66 10.41 -5.34
CA VAL A 80 10.44 9.62 -4.11
C VAL A 80 10.42 10.46 -2.83
N MET A 81 10.89 11.71 -2.89
CA MET A 81 10.83 12.67 -1.80
C MET A 81 9.67 13.66 -1.94
N GLY A 82 8.83 13.51 -2.97
CA GLY A 82 7.67 14.36 -3.23
C GLY A 82 6.41 13.87 -2.51
N GLY A 83 5.65 14.80 -1.95
CA GLY A 83 4.32 14.58 -1.37
C GLY A 83 3.26 15.36 -2.13
N PHE A 84 1.99 15.17 -1.73
CA PHE A 84 0.86 15.94 -2.25
C PHE A 84 0.43 17.01 -1.25
N PRO A 85 0.30 18.26 -1.65
CA PRO A 85 -0.33 19.26 -0.83
C PRO A 85 -1.85 18.98 -0.71
N PRO A 86 -2.50 19.44 0.39
CA PRO A 86 -3.90 19.11 0.69
C PRO A 86 -4.89 19.39 -0.45
N GLU A 87 -4.67 20.42 -1.23
CA GLU A 87 -5.52 20.81 -2.34
C GLU A 87 -5.47 19.85 -3.54
N LYS A 88 -4.38 19.08 -3.68
CA LYS A 88 -4.28 18.04 -4.72
C LYS A 88 -5.01 16.75 -4.34
N VAL A 89 -5.26 16.53 -3.05
CA VAL A 89 -5.93 15.33 -2.52
C VAL A 89 -7.13 15.70 -1.62
N PRO A 90 -8.10 16.47 -2.14
CA PRO A 90 -9.13 17.12 -1.31
C PRO A 90 -10.02 16.13 -0.55
N VAL A 91 -10.32 14.97 -1.12
CA VAL A 91 -11.16 13.95 -0.47
C VAL A 91 -10.42 13.34 0.74
N ALA A 92 -9.15 12.93 0.56
CA ALA A 92 -8.33 12.40 1.64
C ALA A 92 -8.13 13.48 2.74
N THR A 93 -7.93 14.73 2.34
CA THR A 93 -7.80 15.87 3.26
C THR A 93 -9.06 16.07 4.09
N ALA A 94 -10.24 16.06 3.46
CA ALA A 94 -11.53 16.20 4.15
C ALA A 94 -11.75 15.05 5.15
N LEU A 95 -11.48 13.81 4.75
CA LEU A 95 -11.56 12.65 5.64
C LEU A 95 -10.61 12.78 6.84
N ALA A 96 -9.39 13.25 6.61
CA ALA A 96 -8.42 13.47 7.67
C ALA A 96 -8.84 14.59 8.65
N GLN A 97 -9.53 15.62 8.17
CA GLN A 97 -10.01 16.74 8.97
C GLN A 97 -11.26 16.40 9.80
N GLU A 98 -12.18 15.64 9.22
CA GLU A 98 -13.50 15.36 9.80
C GLU A 98 -13.54 14.06 10.64
N TYR A 99 -12.56 13.17 10.47
CA TYR A 99 -12.52 11.87 11.13
C TYR A 99 -11.19 11.64 11.86
N ALA A 100 -10.74 10.39 11.96
CA ALA A 100 -9.53 10.02 12.67
C ALA A 100 -8.36 9.78 11.72
N ILE A 101 -7.17 10.20 12.14
CA ILE A 101 -5.90 9.87 11.50
C ILE A 101 -5.12 8.92 12.42
N MET A 102 -4.58 7.86 11.85
CA MET A 102 -3.69 6.93 12.51
C MET A 102 -2.26 7.16 11.99
N ASP A 103 -1.52 8.06 12.60
CA ASP A 103 -0.18 8.47 12.16
C ASP A 103 0.92 7.42 12.45
N ARG A 104 0.58 6.38 13.21
CA ARG A 104 1.47 5.24 13.52
C ARG A 104 0.91 3.91 13.02
N PHE A 105 0.21 3.95 11.90
CA PHE A 105 -0.25 2.74 11.22
C PHE A 105 0.84 2.25 10.26
N PHE A 106 1.48 1.15 10.61
CA PHE A 106 2.60 0.59 9.84
C PHE A 106 2.17 -0.64 9.05
N ALA A 107 2.85 -0.88 7.91
CA ALA A 107 2.74 -2.14 7.19
C ALA A 107 3.19 -3.30 8.10
N ALA A 108 2.48 -4.42 8.07
CA ALA A 108 2.82 -5.60 8.86
C ALA A 108 4.08 -6.31 8.35
N HIS A 109 4.37 -6.16 7.05
CA HIS A 109 5.57 -6.67 6.40
C HIS A 109 6.26 -5.54 5.63
N PRO A 110 7.58 -5.32 5.79
CA PRO A 110 8.33 -4.27 5.10
C PRO A 110 8.63 -4.70 3.64
N GLY A 111 7.60 -4.80 2.83
CA GLY A 111 7.66 -5.36 1.49
C GLY A 111 6.43 -5.10 0.65
N PRO A 112 6.16 -5.95 -0.35
CA PRO A 112 5.20 -5.70 -1.39
C PRO A 112 3.73 -5.85 -0.96
N THR A 113 2.85 -5.66 -1.94
CA THR A 113 1.39 -5.53 -1.77
C THR A 113 0.74 -6.78 -1.18
N TRP A 114 1.02 -7.97 -1.73
CA TRP A 114 0.28 -9.18 -1.36
C TRP A 114 0.44 -9.60 0.10
N PRO A 115 1.64 -9.69 0.68
CA PRO A 115 1.79 -10.00 2.10
C PRO A 115 1.01 -9.03 2.98
N ASN A 116 1.07 -7.73 2.69
CA ASN A 116 0.39 -6.71 3.47
C ASN A 116 -1.14 -6.77 3.33
N ARG A 117 -1.67 -7.05 2.13
CA ARG A 117 -3.11 -7.32 1.96
C ARG A 117 -3.56 -8.54 2.76
N MET A 118 -2.78 -9.63 2.75
CA MET A 118 -3.09 -10.83 3.52
C MET A 118 -3.11 -10.55 5.03
N PHE A 119 -2.16 -9.76 5.54
CA PHE A 119 -2.20 -9.32 6.95
C PHE A 119 -3.45 -8.51 7.27
N THR A 120 -3.86 -7.60 6.38
CA THR A 120 -5.08 -6.81 6.56
C THR A 120 -6.34 -7.69 6.57
N LEU A 121 -6.39 -8.72 5.71
CA LEU A 121 -7.55 -9.60 5.58
C LEU A 121 -7.65 -10.66 6.67
N SER A 122 -6.50 -11.21 7.14
CA SER A 122 -6.48 -12.42 7.96
C SER A 122 -5.46 -12.40 9.11
N GLY A 123 -4.73 -11.31 9.30
CA GLY A 123 -3.71 -11.19 10.35
C GLY A 123 -2.43 -12.00 10.07
N THR A 124 -2.30 -12.63 8.90
CA THR A 124 -1.13 -13.42 8.52
C THR A 124 -0.95 -13.44 7.00
N SER A 125 0.30 -13.43 6.55
CA SER A 125 0.63 -13.64 5.13
C SER A 125 0.85 -15.12 4.79
N ALA A 126 0.57 -16.06 5.69
CA ALA A 126 0.88 -17.48 5.54
C ALA A 126 2.36 -17.73 5.13
N GLY A 127 3.28 -16.91 5.65
CA GLY A 127 4.70 -16.99 5.36
C GLY A 127 5.14 -16.36 4.03
N ASN A 128 4.22 -15.73 3.28
CA ASN A 128 4.60 -15.02 2.05
C ASN A 128 5.26 -13.68 2.38
N THR A 129 6.36 -13.42 1.69
CA THR A 129 7.16 -12.18 1.83
C THR A 129 7.23 -11.38 0.54
N GLU A 130 6.80 -11.97 -0.59
CA GLU A 130 6.86 -11.36 -1.92
C GLU A 130 5.56 -11.61 -2.71
N THR A 131 5.21 -10.69 -3.59
CA THR A 131 4.04 -10.84 -4.47
C THR A 131 4.22 -11.98 -5.46
N SER A 132 5.43 -12.18 -6.00
CA SER A 132 5.71 -13.15 -7.06
C SER A 132 5.72 -14.60 -6.60
N VAL A 133 5.86 -14.86 -5.32
CA VAL A 133 5.94 -16.23 -4.75
C VAL A 133 4.61 -16.97 -4.90
N TRP A 134 3.50 -16.24 -4.80
CA TRP A 134 2.17 -16.81 -4.90
C TRP A 134 1.89 -17.49 -6.24
N TYR A 135 2.24 -16.86 -7.36
CA TYR A 135 2.05 -17.43 -8.70
C TYR A 135 2.91 -18.65 -9.00
N LYS A 136 4.06 -18.77 -8.34
CA LYS A 136 5.06 -19.79 -8.68
C LYS A 136 4.87 -21.10 -7.93
N ASN A 137 4.29 -21.08 -6.73
CA ASN A 137 4.37 -22.22 -5.83
C ASN A 137 3.15 -23.15 -5.87
N ILE A 138 1.92 -22.64 -6.14
CA ILE A 138 0.72 -23.48 -6.19
C ILE A 138 -0.32 -22.83 -7.13
N PRO A 139 -0.27 -23.09 -8.44
CA PRO A 139 -1.28 -22.60 -9.36
C PRO A 139 -2.68 -23.05 -8.94
N GLY A 140 -3.59 -22.09 -8.68
CA GLY A 140 -4.97 -22.37 -8.28
C GLY A 140 -5.20 -22.73 -6.82
N ALA A 141 -4.16 -22.74 -5.97
CA ALA A 141 -4.36 -22.92 -4.55
C ALA A 141 -4.90 -21.62 -3.91
N LEU A 142 -5.91 -21.79 -3.10
CA LEU A 142 -6.52 -20.73 -2.30
C LEU A 142 -5.94 -20.76 -0.89
N TYR A 143 -5.91 -19.58 -0.26
CA TYR A 143 -5.49 -19.44 1.13
C TYR A 143 -6.68 -19.70 2.07
N PRO A 144 -6.64 -20.76 2.92
CA PRO A 144 -7.77 -21.19 3.70
C PRO A 144 -7.93 -20.48 5.05
N GLN A 145 -7.01 -19.57 5.39
CA GLN A 145 -7.06 -18.88 6.68
C GLN A 145 -8.32 -18.03 6.82
N LYS A 146 -8.84 -17.97 8.05
CA LYS A 146 -10.00 -17.17 8.41
C LYS A 146 -9.74 -15.68 8.11
N THR A 147 -10.68 -15.05 7.43
CA THR A 147 -10.59 -13.65 6.99
C THR A 147 -11.54 -12.75 7.78
N ILE A 148 -11.41 -11.43 7.58
CA ILE A 148 -12.39 -10.46 8.07
C ILE A 148 -13.80 -10.75 7.50
N PHE A 149 -13.92 -11.27 6.27
CA PHE A 149 -15.20 -11.62 5.66
C PHE A 149 -15.90 -12.77 6.40
N ASP A 150 -15.14 -13.77 6.88
CA ASP A 150 -15.68 -14.84 7.73
C ASP A 150 -16.21 -14.26 9.05
N GLN A 151 -15.44 -13.36 9.68
CA GLN A 151 -15.82 -12.76 10.96
C GLN A 151 -17.07 -11.87 10.83
N VAL A 152 -17.20 -11.14 9.73
CA VAL A 152 -18.39 -10.33 9.43
C VAL A 152 -19.63 -11.21 9.29
N GLU A 153 -19.54 -12.33 8.57
CA GLU A 153 -20.67 -13.29 8.47
C GLU A 153 -20.99 -13.97 9.79
N GLU A 154 -20.01 -14.40 10.57
CA GLU A 154 -20.21 -14.97 11.90
C GLU A 154 -20.92 -13.99 12.83
N ALA A 155 -20.68 -12.69 12.67
CA ALA A 155 -21.40 -11.65 13.39
C ALA A 155 -22.82 -11.38 12.81
N SER A 156 -23.29 -12.16 11.82
CA SER A 156 -24.54 -11.96 11.12
C SER A 156 -24.64 -10.59 10.41
N LEU A 157 -23.50 -10.09 9.97
CA LEU A 157 -23.39 -8.85 9.20
C LEU A 157 -23.17 -9.16 7.72
N SER A 158 -23.58 -8.23 6.87
CA SER A 158 -23.42 -8.36 5.43
C SER A 158 -22.12 -7.75 4.93
N TRP A 159 -21.55 -8.32 3.86
CA TRP A 159 -20.37 -7.76 3.21
C TRP A 159 -20.47 -7.87 1.69
N LYS A 160 -19.80 -6.97 0.99
CA LYS A 160 -19.55 -7.03 -0.46
C LYS A 160 -18.12 -6.60 -0.75
N ASN A 161 -17.55 -7.21 -1.78
CA ASN A 161 -16.30 -6.81 -2.40
C ASN A 161 -16.64 -6.18 -3.75
N TYR A 162 -16.49 -4.88 -3.86
CA TYR A 162 -16.70 -4.12 -5.08
C TYR A 162 -15.38 -3.96 -5.83
N TYR A 163 -15.37 -4.22 -7.13
CA TYR A 163 -14.14 -4.19 -7.92
C TYR A 163 -14.38 -3.54 -9.29
N ASN A 164 -13.33 -2.94 -9.84
CA ASN A 164 -13.37 -2.36 -11.19
C ASN A 164 -12.87 -3.36 -12.24
N ASP A 165 -11.69 -3.92 -12.06
CA ASP A 165 -11.07 -4.90 -12.98
C ASP A 165 -10.92 -6.27 -12.33
N THR A 166 -10.32 -6.39 -11.17
CA THR A 166 -10.06 -7.66 -10.50
C THR A 166 -10.30 -7.55 -9.00
N PRO A 167 -11.11 -8.46 -8.40
CA PRO A 167 -11.18 -8.58 -6.95
C PRO A 167 -9.94 -9.32 -6.44
N TRP A 168 -8.98 -8.58 -5.94
CA TRP A 168 -7.68 -9.10 -5.51
C TRP A 168 -7.76 -10.15 -4.41
N GLU A 169 -8.84 -10.14 -3.64
CA GLU A 169 -9.10 -11.06 -2.54
C GLU A 169 -9.54 -12.46 -2.98
N LEU A 170 -9.69 -12.70 -4.29
CA LEU A 170 -9.98 -14.04 -4.86
C LEU A 170 -8.94 -15.11 -4.48
N ILE A 171 -7.76 -14.71 -4.02
CA ILE A 171 -6.78 -15.65 -3.48
C ILE A 171 -7.22 -16.30 -2.17
N MET A 172 -8.13 -15.66 -1.44
CA MET A 172 -8.68 -16.17 -0.18
C MET A 172 -9.83 -17.13 -0.47
N GLU A 173 -9.79 -18.32 0.12
CA GLU A 173 -10.79 -19.37 -0.08
C GLU A 173 -12.21 -18.87 0.20
N LYS A 174 -12.40 -18.10 1.27
CA LYS A 174 -13.66 -17.48 1.62
C LYS A 174 -14.24 -16.64 0.49
N VAL A 175 -13.42 -15.78 -0.09
CA VAL A 175 -13.87 -14.85 -1.13
C VAL A 175 -14.14 -15.58 -2.44
N ALA A 176 -13.28 -16.52 -2.82
CA ALA A 176 -13.45 -17.32 -4.03
C ALA A 176 -14.75 -18.18 -4.00
N HIS A 177 -15.13 -18.65 -2.82
CA HIS A 177 -16.36 -19.42 -2.63
C HIS A 177 -17.61 -18.55 -2.33
N SER A 178 -17.51 -17.23 -2.42
CA SER A 178 -18.61 -16.28 -2.19
C SER A 178 -18.90 -15.39 -3.42
N PRO A 179 -19.17 -15.94 -4.61
CA PRO A 179 -19.30 -15.15 -5.83
C PRO A 179 -20.45 -14.13 -5.79
N ALA A 180 -21.51 -14.38 -5.02
CA ALA A 180 -22.61 -13.44 -4.85
C ALA A 180 -22.20 -12.13 -4.15
N ASN A 181 -21.12 -12.16 -3.38
CA ASN A 181 -20.60 -11.00 -2.67
C ASN A 181 -19.62 -10.16 -3.53
N LEU A 182 -19.24 -10.68 -4.70
CA LEU A 182 -18.35 -9.97 -5.64
C LEU A 182 -19.23 -9.13 -6.59
N GLN A 183 -19.06 -7.82 -6.54
CA GLN A 183 -19.91 -6.89 -7.29
C GLN A 183 -19.06 -5.89 -8.08
N PRO A 184 -19.46 -5.53 -9.31
CA PRO A 184 -18.78 -4.50 -10.07
C PRO A 184 -18.89 -3.14 -9.38
N MET A 185 -17.95 -2.23 -9.67
CA MET A 185 -17.89 -0.89 -9.07
C MET A 185 -19.17 -0.07 -9.26
N ASP A 186 -19.91 -0.25 -10.38
CA ASP A 186 -21.18 0.42 -10.60
C ASP A 186 -22.22 0.06 -9.55
N SER A 187 -22.18 -1.17 -9.03
CA SER A 187 -23.05 -1.59 -7.92
C SER A 187 -22.72 -0.85 -6.63
N PHE A 188 -21.43 -0.50 -6.39
CA PHE A 188 -21.06 0.32 -5.23
C PHE A 188 -21.73 1.71 -5.30
N TYR A 189 -21.64 2.36 -6.46
CA TYR A 189 -22.27 3.68 -6.63
C TYR A 189 -23.78 3.63 -6.46
N HIS A 190 -24.41 2.59 -7.00
CA HIS A 190 -25.85 2.37 -6.83
C HIS A 190 -26.22 2.16 -5.35
N ASP A 191 -25.56 1.22 -4.69
CA ASP A 191 -25.81 0.88 -3.28
C ASP A 191 -25.57 2.09 -2.37
N ALA A 192 -24.49 2.85 -2.61
CA ALA A 192 -24.20 4.07 -1.86
C ALA A 192 -25.29 5.16 -2.03
N SER A 193 -25.73 5.38 -3.26
CA SER A 193 -26.74 6.41 -3.58
C SER A 193 -28.13 6.08 -3.05
N THR A 194 -28.43 4.78 -2.87
CA THR A 194 -29.74 4.30 -2.39
C THR A 194 -29.75 3.91 -0.91
N GLY A 195 -28.60 4.05 -0.20
CA GLY A 195 -28.49 3.66 1.21
C GLY A 195 -28.45 2.16 1.46
N ASN A 196 -28.13 1.35 0.43
CA ASN A 196 -28.11 -0.11 0.48
C ASN A 196 -26.71 -0.73 0.61
N LEU A 197 -25.73 0.05 1.06
CA LEU A 197 -24.41 -0.51 1.36
C LEU A 197 -24.50 -1.62 2.40
N PRO A 198 -23.73 -2.72 2.26
CA PRO A 198 -23.64 -3.73 3.30
C PRO A 198 -22.94 -3.18 4.56
N SER A 199 -22.98 -3.93 5.65
CA SER A 199 -22.30 -3.57 6.90
C SER A 199 -20.79 -3.41 6.71
N PHE A 200 -20.21 -4.16 5.77
CA PHE A 200 -18.79 -4.07 5.43
C PHE A 200 -18.62 -4.04 3.90
N SER A 201 -18.00 -2.97 3.41
CA SER A 201 -17.71 -2.76 1.98
C SER A 201 -16.19 -2.77 1.76
N TRP A 202 -15.71 -3.70 0.95
CA TRP A 202 -14.33 -3.72 0.49
C TRP A 202 -14.28 -3.21 -0.96
N ILE A 203 -13.40 -2.26 -1.25
CA ILE A 203 -13.37 -1.59 -2.55
C ILE A 203 -12.02 -1.80 -3.20
N ASN A 204 -12.01 -2.37 -4.41
CA ASN A 204 -10.85 -2.49 -5.27
C ASN A 204 -10.97 -1.49 -6.43
N PRO A 205 -10.20 -0.39 -6.40
CA PRO A 205 -10.13 0.53 -7.53
C PRO A 205 -9.49 -0.15 -8.74
N ARG A 206 -9.55 0.51 -9.90
CA ARG A 206 -8.87 0.02 -11.10
C ARG A 206 -7.36 -0.09 -10.85
N SER A 207 -6.82 -1.27 -11.03
CA SER A 207 -5.40 -1.57 -10.82
C SER A 207 -4.57 -1.47 -12.10
N GLY A 208 -5.21 -1.51 -13.27
CA GLY A 208 -4.54 -1.56 -14.57
C GLY A 208 -3.90 -2.92 -14.88
N ILE A 209 -4.07 -3.90 -14.01
CA ILE A 209 -3.60 -5.27 -14.22
C ILE A 209 -4.74 -6.02 -14.91
N ASN A 210 -4.56 -6.33 -16.18
CA ASN A 210 -5.39 -7.31 -16.87
C ASN A 210 -4.84 -8.70 -16.49
N VAL A 211 -5.57 -9.44 -15.68
CA VAL A 211 -5.27 -10.82 -15.31
C VAL A 211 -5.90 -11.76 -16.34
#